data_4df27b395758968442262a68529dceb1
#
_entry.id   4df27b395758968442262a68529dceb1
#
_cell.length_a   1.000
_cell.length_b   1.000
_cell.length_c   1.000
_cell.angle_alpha   90.00
_cell.angle_beta   90.00
_cell.angle_gamma   90.00
#
_symmetry.space_group_name_H-M   'P 1'
#
loop_
_entity.id
_entity.type
_entity.pdbx_description
1 polymer ?
#
loop_
_entity_poly.entity_id
_entity_poly.type
_entity_poly.pdbx_seq_one_letter_code
_entity_poly.pdbx_strand_id
1 'polypeptide(L)'
;MKGCAGVWNIADDLIVHGKDIEEHDVRLFAVLDRLSEVGLTVNGDKCQFRRTKLTFFGHELTSNGVNPSEEKLAAIRDARPPKDVTEVRSFMGLVQYSAKFMPDLASLAKPIQELTRKGVTFKWGAEQQRSFQELNKLITQAETLAYYQVCCRTRIVADASPVGLGSVLKQQQGGVWRIISYASKCLSDVECRYSQTEKEALALVRACERFSVYVTGETFELETDHKPLERIYSRTYVKALRAN
;
A
#
# COMPACT_ATOMS: atom_id res chain seq x y z
N MET A 1 9.58 14.34 18.37
CA MET A 1 9.95 13.10 19.13
C MET A 1 11.36 12.62 18.82
N LYS A 2 12.32 13.54 18.55
CA LYS A 2 13.73 13.15 18.42
C LYS A 2 14.23 12.51 19.74
N GLY A 3 14.82 11.35 19.67
CA GLY A 3 15.41 10.63 20.81
C GLY A 3 14.50 9.61 21.50
N CYS A 4 13.20 9.56 21.18
CA CYS A 4 12.29 8.55 21.73
C CYS A 4 12.26 7.32 20.82
N ALA A 5 12.77 6.20 21.27
CA ALA A 5 12.73 4.95 20.53
C ALA A 5 11.30 4.36 20.50
N GLY A 6 10.93 3.69 19.41
CA GLY A 6 9.64 3.01 19.29
C GLY A 6 8.42 3.94 19.26
N VAL A 7 8.62 5.18 18.78
CA VAL A 7 7.57 6.20 18.71
C VAL A 7 7.39 6.67 17.27
N TRP A 8 6.16 6.67 16.82
CA TRP A 8 5.76 7.24 15.54
C TRP A 8 4.77 8.35 15.79
N ASN A 9 4.94 9.47 15.09
CA ASN A 9 3.96 10.55 15.12
C ASN A 9 3.52 10.92 13.71
N ILE A 10 2.23 11.14 13.55
CA ILE A 10 1.63 11.69 12.33
C ILE A 10 0.67 12.78 12.79
N ALA A 11 0.94 14.03 12.41
CA ALA A 11 0.21 15.19 12.89
C ALA A 11 0.15 15.21 14.44
N ASP A 12 -1.05 15.15 14.99
CA ASP A 12 -1.31 15.25 16.45
C ASP A 12 -1.34 13.88 17.14
N ASP A 13 -1.30 12.79 16.37
CA ASP A 13 -1.41 11.43 16.90
C ASP A 13 -0.03 10.80 17.13
N LEU A 14 0.13 10.13 18.26
CA LEU A 14 1.34 9.41 18.65
C LEU A 14 1.05 7.93 18.82
N ILE A 15 1.90 7.07 18.27
CA ILE A 15 1.92 5.64 18.56
C ILE A 15 3.22 5.32 19.29
N VAL A 16 3.10 4.61 20.39
CA VAL A 16 4.22 4.01 21.13
C VAL A 16 4.11 2.49 21.01
N HIS A 17 5.18 1.82 20.62
CA HIS A 17 5.19 0.36 20.53
C HIS A 17 6.38 -0.24 21.29
N GLY A 18 6.23 -1.44 21.79
CA GLY A 18 7.27 -2.27 22.40
C GLY A 18 7.11 -3.73 21.97
N LYS A 19 8.15 -4.53 22.11
CA LYS A 19 8.09 -5.99 21.88
C LYS A 19 7.32 -6.73 22.98
N ASP A 20 7.33 -6.15 24.20
CA ASP A 20 6.66 -6.58 25.41
C ASP A 20 6.11 -5.38 26.19
N ILE A 21 5.43 -5.65 27.29
CA ILE A 21 4.80 -4.63 28.14
C ILE A 21 5.87 -3.75 28.80
N GLU A 22 6.96 -4.35 29.25
CA GLU A 22 8.06 -3.67 29.94
C GLU A 22 8.73 -2.65 29.02
N GLU A 23 9.09 -3.05 27.82
CA GLU A 23 9.69 -2.15 26.83
C GLU A 23 8.69 -1.07 26.38
N HIS A 24 7.42 -1.43 26.19
CA HIS A 24 6.37 -0.46 25.87
C HIS A 24 6.25 0.62 26.96
N ASP A 25 6.20 0.23 28.21
CA ASP A 25 6.03 1.18 29.32
C ASP A 25 7.24 2.10 29.49
N VAL A 26 8.46 1.57 29.37
CA VAL A 26 9.69 2.40 29.38
C VAL A 26 9.64 3.46 28.28
N ARG A 27 9.24 3.07 27.06
CA ARG A 27 9.11 4.00 25.93
C ARG A 27 7.98 5.00 26.13
N LEU A 28 6.85 4.55 26.68
CA LEU A 28 5.71 5.41 26.97
C LEU A 28 6.08 6.50 27.99
N PHE A 29 6.74 6.15 29.10
CA PHE A 29 7.18 7.12 30.10
C PHE A 29 8.17 8.11 29.52
N ALA A 30 9.13 7.67 28.71
CA ALA A 30 10.07 8.56 28.02
C ALA A 30 9.36 9.57 27.08
N VAL A 31 8.27 9.16 26.45
CA VAL A 31 7.42 10.06 25.63
C VAL A 31 6.68 11.07 26.50
N LEU A 32 6.05 10.61 27.59
CA LEU A 32 5.31 11.49 28.50
C LEU A 32 6.22 12.54 29.15
N ASP A 33 7.41 12.13 29.60
CA ASP A 33 8.43 13.01 30.14
C ASP A 33 8.82 14.08 29.09
N ARG A 34 9.06 13.64 27.85
CA ARG A 34 9.44 14.54 26.76
C ARG A 34 8.34 15.53 26.42
N LEU A 35 7.08 15.11 26.42
CA LEU A 35 5.93 16.00 26.23
C LEU A 35 5.84 17.04 27.35
N SER A 36 6.03 16.60 28.60
CA SER A 36 6.04 17.47 29.76
C SER A 36 7.16 18.53 29.68
N GLU A 37 8.39 18.12 29.31
CA GLU A 37 9.54 19.04 29.14
C GLU A 37 9.27 20.16 28.13
N VAL A 38 8.51 19.88 27.07
CA VAL A 38 8.20 20.86 26.02
C VAL A 38 6.84 21.56 26.24
N GLY A 39 6.20 21.31 27.38
CA GLY A 39 4.93 21.95 27.75
C GLY A 39 3.71 21.45 26.96
N LEU A 40 3.79 20.25 26.38
CA LEU A 40 2.67 19.63 25.68
C LEU A 40 1.90 18.68 26.60
N THR A 41 0.57 18.68 26.48
CA THR A 41 -0.32 17.78 27.23
C THR A 41 -1.04 16.85 26.27
N VAL A 42 -1.39 15.65 26.75
CA VAL A 42 -2.20 14.69 26.04
C VAL A 42 -3.62 14.68 26.58
N ASN A 43 -4.60 14.42 25.71
CA ASN A 43 -5.97 14.21 26.13
C ASN A 43 -6.14 12.77 26.61
N GLY A 44 -6.21 12.56 27.92
CA GLY A 44 -6.31 11.23 28.53
C GLY A 44 -7.52 10.41 28.07
N ASP A 45 -8.65 11.07 27.78
CA ASP A 45 -9.89 10.40 27.35
C ASP A 45 -9.76 9.80 25.94
N LYS A 46 -8.84 10.33 25.12
CA LYS A 46 -8.53 9.83 23.78
C LYS A 46 -7.38 8.83 23.78
N CYS A 47 -6.65 8.69 24.88
CA CYS A 47 -5.52 7.78 24.96
C CYS A 47 -5.99 6.33 25.05
N GLN A 48 -5.31 5.46 24.32
CA GLN A 48 -5.50 4.01 24.38
C GLN A 48 -4.17 3.36 24.77
N PHE A 49 -4.12 2.79 25.97
CA PHE A 49 -2.91 2.17 26.50
C PHE A 49 -2.95 0.65 26.41
N ARG A 50 -1.78 0.03 26.23
CA ARG A 50 -1.56 -1.43 26.25
C ARG A 50 -2.52 -2.21 25.35
N ARG A 51 -2.77 -1.69 24.13
CA ARG A 51 -3.61 -2.36 23.14
C ARG A 51 -2.78 -3.31 22.28
N THR A 52 -3.27 -4.53 22.08
CA THR A 52 -2.68 -5.50 21.12
C THR A 52 -3.15 -5.26 19.68
N LYS A 53 -4.18 -4.44 19.53
CA LYS A 53 -4.81 -4.06 18.27
C LYS A 53 -5.19 -2.58 18.34
N LEU A 54 -4.79 -1.79 17.34
CA LEU A 54 -5.00 -0.36 17.30
C LEU A 54 -5.42 0.07 15.90
N THR A 55 -6.46 0.90 15.80
CA THR A 55 -6.79 1.58 14.54
C THR A 55 -6.06 2.92 14.47
N PHE A 56 -5.27 3.11 13.41
CA PHE A 56 -4.49 4.30 13.18
C PHE A 56 -4.53 4.69 11.70
N PHE A 57 -4.95 5.92 11.43
CA PHE A 57 -5.13 6.40 10.05
C PHE A 57 -5.85 5.38 9.15
N GLY A 58 -7.01 4.86 9.58
CA GLY A 58 -7.82 3.92 8.80
C GLY A 58 -7.17 2.56 8.53
N HIS A 59 -6.09 2.23 9.23
CA HIS A 59 -5.46 0.92 9.24
C HIS A 59 -5.55 0.29 10.61
N GLU A 60 -5.78 -0.99 10.65
CA GLU A 60 -5.69 -1.79 11.84
C GLU A 60 -4.28 -2.34 11.99
N LEU A 61 -3.61 -1.94 13.06
CA LEU A 61 -2.27 -2.41 13.43
C LEU A 61 -2.40 -3.53 14.45
N THR A 62 -1.74 -4.65 14.22
CA THR A 62 -1.71 -5.82 15.09
C THR A 62 -0.27 -6.34 15.24
N SER A 63 -0.02 -7.29 16.14
CA SER A 63 1.29 -7.97 16.22
C SER A 63 1.67 -8.71 14.94
N ASN A 64 0.68 -9.12 14.12
CA ASN A 64 0.90 -9.91 12.90
C ASN A 64 1.12 -9.05 11.65
N GLY A 65 0.77 -7.76 11.72
CA GLY A 65 0.89 -6.84 10.59
C GLY A 65 -0.24 -5.82 10.50
N VAL A 66 -0.47 -5.32 9.29
CA VAL A 66 -1.38 -4.22 8.98
C VAL A 66 -2.55 -4.73 8.17
N ASN A 67 -3.76 -4.36 8.57
CA ASN A 67 -5.01 -4.63 7.84
C ASN A 67 -5.73 -3.32 7.49
N PRO A 68 -6.67 -3.31 6.55
CA PRO A 68 -7.63 -2.24 6.44
C PRO A 68 -8.47 -2.18 7.75
N SER A 69 -8.85 -0.99 8.21
CA SER A 69 -9.75 -0.90 9.37
C SER A 69 -11.15 -1.41 9.01
N GLU A 70 -11.87 -1.99 9.99
CA GLU A 70 -13.24 -2.48 9.78
C GLU A 70 -14.19 -1.38 9.28
N GLU A 71 -14.01 -0.14 9.72
CA GLU A 71 -14.75 1.02 9.21
C GLU A 71 -14.58 1.19 7.70
N LYS A 72 -13.34 1.06 7.19
CA LYS A 72 -13.04 1.16 5.75
C LYS A 72 -13.56 -0.05 4.97
N LEU A 73 -13.45 -1.24 5.55
CA LEU A 73 -14.02 -2.45 4.97
C LEU A 73 -15.54 -2.34 4.85
N ALA A 74 -16.22 -1.92 5.91
CA ALA A 74 -17.66 -1.72 5.93
C ALA A 74 -18.09 -0.65 4.90
N ALA A 75 -17.37 0.48 4.83
CA ALA A 75 -17.69 1.54 3.88
C ALA A 75 -17.63 1.07 2.41
N ILE A 76 -16.72 0.15 2.08
CA ILE A 76 -16.63 -0.39 0.71
C ILE A 76 -17.65 -1.53 0.53
N ARG A 77 -17.75 -2.46 1.48
CA ARG A 77 -18.68 -3.61 1.44
C ARG A 77 -20.13 -3.18 1.31
N ASP A 78 -20.53 -2.16 2.09
CA ASP A 78 -21.90 -1.68 2.18
C ASP A 78 -22.20 -0.57 1.15
N ALA A 79 -21.21 -0.21 0.32
CA ALA A 79 -21.37 0.76 -0.76
C ALA A 79 -22.41 0.27 -1.78
N ARG A 80 -23.22 1.19 -2.24
CA ARG A 80 -24.14 0.94 -3.38
C ARG A 80 -23.44 1.26 -4.69
N PRO A 81 -23.85 0.62 -5.81
CA PRO A 81 -23.34 1.00 -7.12
C PRO A 81 -23.53 2.50 -7.38
N PRO A 82 -22.47 3.20 -7.81
CA PRO A 82 -22.53 4.63 -8.12
C PRO A 82 -23.57 4.97 -9.18
N LYS A 83 -24.29 6.08 -8.98
CA LYS A 83 -25.34 6.58 -9.88
C LYS A 83 -24.86 7.68 -10.81
N ASP A 84 -23.75 8.30 -10.52
CA ASP A 84 -23.15 9.38 -11.29
C ASP A 84 -21.63 9.42 -11.15
N VAL A 85 -21.00 10.32 -11.90
CA VAL A 85 -19.53 10.49 -11.92
C VAL A 85 -18.98 10.93 -10.55
N THR A 86 -19.73 11.68 -9.77
CA THR A 86 -19.33 12.16 -8.44
C THR A 86 -19.26 10.98 -7.46
N GLU A 87 -20.29 10.14 -7.46
CA GLU A 87 -20.31 8.91 -6.65
C GLU A 87 -19.21 7.93 -7.09
N VAL A 88 -18.90 7.82 -8.39
CA VAL A 88 -17.76 7.04 -8.89
C VAL A 88 -16.45 7.55 -8.28
N ARG A 89 -16.21 8.86 -8.32
CA ARG A 89 -14.98 9.45 -7.75
C ARG A 89 -14.88 9.19 -6.24
N SER A 90 -16.00 9.31 -5.55
CA SER A 90 -16.07 9.04 -4.10
C SER A 90 -15.74 7.58 -3.79
N PHE A 91 -16.39 6.64 -4.49
CA PHE A 91 -16.10 5.20 -4.35
C PHE A 91 -14.65 4.87 -4.69
N MET A 92 -14.13 5.39 -5.81
CA MET A 92 -12.72 5.18 -6.18
C MET A 92 -11.74 5.77 -5.18
N GLY A 93 -12.10 6.87 -4.50
CA GLY A 93 -11.31 7.42 -3.40
C GLY A 93 -11.18 6.44 -2.22
N LEU A 94 -12.28 5.79 -1.83
CA LEU A 94 -12.28 4.74 -0.78
C LEU A 94 -11.44 3.54 -1.19
N VAL A 95 -11.61 3.05 -2.41
CA VAL A 95 -10.87 1.91 -2.96
C VAL A 95 -9.37 2.24 -3.05
N GLN A 96 -9.01 3.43 -3.55
CA GLN A 96 -7.62 3.86 -3.70
C GLN A 96 -6.89 3.98 -2.35
N TYR A 97 -7.60 4.34 -1.29
CA TYR A 97 -7.05 4.37 0.07
C TYR A 97 -6.57 2.97 0.50
N SER A 98 -7.28 1.92 0.10
CA SER A 98 -6.96 0.53 0.41
C SER A 98 -6.08 -0.15 -0.65
N ALA A 99 -5.59 0.59 -1.64
CA ALA A 99 -4.87 0.04 -2.80
C ALA A 99 -3.65 -0.83 -2.43
N LYS A 100 -2.97 -0.53 -1.31
CA LYS A 100 -1.82 -1.31 -0.85
C LYS A 100 -2.16 -2.75 -0.44
N PHE A 101 -3.44 -3.05 -0.22
CA PHE A 101 -3.94 -4.39 0.11
C PHE A 101 -4.51 -5.13 -1.11
N MET A 102 -4.57 -4.48 -2.26
CA MET A 102 -5.32 -4.98 -3.43
C MET A 102 -4.37 -5.25 -4.59
N PRO A 103 -4.10 -6.52 -4.93
CA PRO A 103 -3.41 -6.85 -6.18
C PRO A 103 -4.25 -6.38 -7.39
N ASP A 104 -3.59 -6.02 -8.47
CA ASP A 104 -4.17 -5.68 -9.79
C ASP A 104 -5.35 -4.70 -9.79
N LEU A 105 -5.42 -3.85 -8.75
CA LEU A 105 -6.48 -2.86 -8.60
C LEU A 105 -6.71 -2.04 -9.88
N ALA A 106 -5.65 -1.65 -10.58
CA ALA A 106 -5.76 -0.81 -11.77
C ALA A 106 -6.57 -1.48 -12.89
N SER A 107 -6.32 -2.76 -13.15
CA SER A 107 -7.06 -3.52 -14.18
C SER A 107 -8.52 -3.71 -13.80
N LEU A 108 -8.76 -4.06 -12.54
CA LEU A 108 -10.11 -4.28 -12.02
C LEU A 108 -10.95 -2.99 -11.97
N ALA A 109 -10.33 -1.86 -11.62
CA ALA A 109 -11.02 -0.59 -11.48
C ALA A 109 -11.24 0.14 -12.82
N LYS A 110 -10.55 -0.25 -13.88
CA LYS A 110 -10.58 0.45 -15.17
C LYS A 110 -12.00 0.70 -15.71
N PRO A 111 -12.93 -0.28 -15.75
CA PRO A 111 -14.27 -0.06 -16.29
C PRO A 111 -15.05 1.04 -15.54
N ILE A 112 -14.84 1.15 -14.24
CA ILE A 112 -15.48 2.17 -13.40
C ILE A 112 -14.76 3.52 -13.58
N GLN A 113 -13.42 3.53 -13.61
CA GLN A 113 -12.64 4.76 -13.79
C GLN A 113 -12.91 5.44 -15.14
N GLU A 114 -13.17 4.67 -16.20
CA GLU A 114 -13.47 5.23 -17.53
C GLU A 114 -14.70 6.10 -17.53
N LEU A 115 -15.67 5.85 -16.64
CA LEU A 115 -16.84 6.72 -16.47
C LEU A 115 -16.50 8.13 -15.95
N THR A 116 -15.30 8.33 -15.41
CA THR A 116 -14.85 9.65 -14.93
C THR A 116 -14.12 10.48 -15.98
N ARG A 117 -13.87 9.91 -17.18
CA ARG A 117 -13.15 10.61 -18.26
C ARG A 117 -14.00 11.75 -18.83
N LYS A 118 -13.33 12.83 -19.20
CA LYS A 118 -13.99 13.98 -19.83
C LYS A 118 -14.65 13.57 -21.16
N GLY A 119 -15.92 13.92 -21.34
CA GLY A 119 -16.68 13.64 -22.58
C GLY A 119 -17.30 12.24 -22.63
N VAL A 120 -17.13 11.40 -21.61
CA VAL A 120 -17.79 10.10 -21.51
C VAL A 120 -19.17 10.29 -20.88
N THR A 121 -20.20 9.78 -21.56
CA THR A 121 -21.57 9.74 -21.00
C THR A 121 -21.62 8.66 -19.92
N PHE A 122 -22.10 9.02 -18.73
CA PHE A 122 -22.25 8.08 -17.63
C PHE A 122 -23.28 6.99 -18.00
N LYS A 123 -22.82 5.74 -18.00
CA LYS A 123 -23.66 4.56 -18.21
C LYS A 123 -23.14 3.41 -17.35
N TRP A 124 -23.88 3.08 -16.30
CA TRP A 124 -23.58 1.92 -15.48
C TRP A 124 -24.15 0.66 -16.15
N GLY A 125 -23.28 -0.23 -16.60
CA GLY A 125 -23.62 -1.48 -17.27
C GLY A 125 -23.09 -2.71 -16.56
N ALA A 126 -23.19 -3.86 -17.22
CA ALA A 126 -22.77 -5.14 -16.65
C ALA A 126 -21.26 -5.22 -16.35
N GLU A 127 -20.43 -4.52 -17.14
CA GLU A 127 -18.99 -4.48 -16.94
C GLU A 127 -18.63 -3.70 -15.68
N GLN A 128 -19.22 -2.52 -15.47
CA GLN A 128 -19.04 -1.72 -14.27
C GLN A 128 -19.55 -2.45 -13.03
N GLN A 129 -20.70 -3.09 -13.14
CA GLN A 129 -21.28 -3.88 -12.05
C GLN A 129 -20.37 -5.03 -11.64
N ARG A 130 -19.77 -5.71 -12.61
CA ARG A 130 -18.82 -6.81 -12.36
C ARG A 130 -17.55 -6.30 -11.68
N SER A 131 -16.96 -5.22 -12.24
CA SER A 131 -15.81 -4.54 -11.64
C SER A 131 -16.08 -4.10 -10.19
N PHE A 132 -17.24 -3.52 -9.91
CA PHE A 132 -17.66 -3.12 -8.57
C PHE A 132 -17.73 -4.31 -7.60
N GLN A 133 -18.31 -5.42 -8.01
CA GLN A 133 -18.42 -6.63 -7.19
C GLN A 133 -17.05 -7.26 -6.93
N GLU A 134 -16.17 -7.30 -7.93
CA GLU A 134 -14.81 -7.83 -7.79
C GLU A 134 -13.97 -6.97 -6.84
N LEU A 135 -14.07 -5.63 -6.92
CA LEU A 135 -13.39 -4.72 -6.00
C LEU A 135 -13.85 -4.91 -4.56
N ASN A 136 -15.17 -5.04 -4.33
CA ASN A 136 -15.72 -5.30 -3.01
C ASN A 136 -15.24 -6.65 -2.44
N LYS A 137 -15.21 -7.67 -3.27
CA LYS A 137 -14.71 -9.00 -2.88
C LYS A 137 -13.23 -8.94 -2.53
N LEU A 138 -12.42 -8.29 -3.38
CA LEU A 138 -10.97 -8.21 -3.21
C LEU A 138 -10.57 -7.55 -1.89
N ILE A 139 -11.20 -6.42 -1.54
CA ILE A 139 -10.88 -5.73 -0.28
C ILE A 139 -11.38 -6.50 0.95
N THR A 140 -12.53 -7.18 0.84
CA THR A 140 -13.09 -7.98 1.94
C THR A 140 -12.22 -9.21 2.24
N GLN A 141 -11.50 -9.71 1.23
CA GLN A 141 -10.58 -10.84 1.32
C GLN A 141 -9.11 -10.41 1.45
N ALA A 142 -8.85 -9.12 1.73
CA ALA A 142 -7.50 -8.59 1.81
C ALA A 142 -6.68 -9.33 2.87
N GLU A 143 -5.49 -9.76 2.49
CA GLU A 143 -4.54 -10.40 3.40
C GLU A 143 -3.87 -9.37 4.31
N THR A 144 -3.46 -9.83 5.50
CA THR A 144 -2.66 -9.03 6.42
C THR A 144 -1.28 -8.76 5.81
N LEU A 145 -0.96 -7.49 5.64
CA LEU A 145 0.37 -7.07 5.18
C LEU A 145 1.37 -7.12 6.33
N ALA A 146 2.55 -7.64 6.08
CA ALA A 146 3.61 -7.66 7.07
C ALA A 146 4.24 -6.27 7.25
N TYR A 147 4.81 -6.03 8.43
CA TYR A 147 5.67 -4.87 8.65
C TYR A 147 6.98 -5.02 7.90
N TYR A 148 7.45 -3.94 7.30
CA TYR A 148 8.77 -3.91 6.68
C TYR A 148 9.85 -4.02 7.75
N GLN A 149 10.83 -4.89 7.53
CA GLN A 149 11.97 -5.09 8.41
C GLN A 149 13.27 -4.76 7.67
N VAL A 150 14.06 -3.85 8.24
CA VAL A 150 15.39 -3.54 7.72
C VAL A 150 16.26 -4.81 7.75
N CYS A 151 17.15 -4.97 6.76
CA CYS A 151 18.04 -6.11 6.58
C CYS A 151 17.39 -7.46 6.22
N CYS A 152 16.08 -7.53 6.02
CA CYS A 152 15.44 -8.71 5.45
C CYS A 152 15.57 -8.75 3.93
N ARG A 153 15.79 -9.94 3.38
CA ARG A 153 15.81 -10.14 1.92
C ARG A 153 14.51 -9.64 1.31
N THR A 154 14.63 -8.62 0.46
CA THR A 154 13.51 -7.88 -0.11
C THR A 154 13.41 -8.15 -1.60
N ARG A 155 12.19 -8.28 -2.10
CA ARG A 155 11.92 -8.54 -3.51
C ARG A 155 10.73 -7.72 -4.00
N ILE A 156 10.89 -7.13 -5.17
CA ILE A 156 9.82 -6.49 -5.93
C ILE A 156 9.50 -7.40 -7.12
N VAL A 157 8.24 -7.80 -7.21
CA VAL A 157 7.70 -8.50 -8.39
C VAL A 157 6.84 -7.51 -9.15
N ALA A 158 7.01 -7.42 -10.44
CA ALA A 158 6.19 -6.56 -11.30
C ALA A 158 5.80 -7.26 -12.59
N ASP A 159 4.60 -6.94 -13.05
CA ASP A 159 3.97 -7.51 -14.23
C ASP A 159 3.14 -6.44 -14.94
N ALA A 160 2.94 -6.61 -16.25
CA ALA A 160 2.20 -5.69 -17.09
C ALA A 160 1.07 -6.38 -17.86
N SER A 161 -0.15 -5.95 -17.59
CA SER A 161 -1.33 -6.30 -18.38
C SER A 161 -1.49 -5.35 -19.59
N PRO A 162 -2.37 -5.65 -20.54
CA PRO A 162 -2.69 -4.73 -21.64
C PRO A 162 -3.19 -3.34 -21.19
N VAL A 163 -3.68 -3.23 -19.95
CA VAL A 163 -4.39 -2.05 -19.43
C VAL A 163 -3.81 -1.45 -18.17
N GLY A 164 -2.89 -2.16 -17.51
CA GLY A 164 -2.34 -1.72 -16.23
C GLY A 164 -1.03 -2.41 -15.88
N LEU A 165 -0.36 -1.84 -14.90
CA LEU A 165 0.88 -2.35 -14.29
C LEU A 165 0.54 -2.80 -12.88
N GLY A 166 0.95 -4.00 -12.52
CA GLY A 166 0.84 -4.58 -11.19
C GLY A 166 2.22 -4.73 -10.55
N SER A 167 2.30 -4.59 -9.24
CA SER A 167 3.53 -4.92 -8.51
C SER A 167 3.26 -5.26 -7.06
N VAL A 168 4.16 -6.05 -6.48
CA VAL A 168 4.15 -6.43 -5.08
C VAL A 168 5.54 -6.33 -4.48
N LEU A 169 5.62 -5.71 -3.32
CA LEU A 169 6.80 -5.71 -2.45
C LEU A 169 6.63 -6.82 -1.43
N LYS A 170 7.59 -7.73 -1.38
CA LYS A 170 7.62 -8.85 -0.43
C LYS A 170 8.97 -8.99 0.24
N GLN A 171 8.97 -9.49 1.47
CA GLN A 171 10.18 -9.77 2.24
C GLN A 171 10.20 -11.20 2.77
N GLN A 172 11.38 -11.81 2.82
CA GLN A 172 11.59 -13.09 3.47
C GLN A 172 11.80 -12.88 4.97
N GLN A 173 10.77 -13.15 5.76
CA GLN A 173 10.76 -12.99 7.21
C GLN A 173 10.54 -14.37 7.86
N GLY A 174 11.47 -14.79 8.74
CA GLY A 174 11.39 -16.13 9.34
C GLY A 174 11.40 -17.29 8.33
N GLY A 175 12.07 -17.12 7.19
CA GLY A 175 12.12 -18.11 6.11
C GLY A 175 10.93 -18.12 5.15
N VAL A 176 9.87 -17.36 5.43
CA VAL A 176 8.65 -17.27 4.61
C VAL A 176 8.56 -15.93 3.91
N TRP A 177 8.14 -15.91 2.64
CA TRP A 177 7.87 -14.68 1.92
C TRP A 177 6.54 -14.08 2.40
N ARG A 178 6.61 -12.86 2.90
CA ARG A 178 5.45 -12.07 3.38
C ARG A 178 5.27 -10.83 2.52
N ILE A 179 4.03 -10.47 2.27
CA ILE A 179 3.68 -9.30 1.48
C ILE A 179 3.74 -8.07 2.37
N ILE A 180 4.42 -7.02 1.88
CA ILE A 180 4.54 -5.71 2.53
C ILE A 180 3.54 -4.73 1.93
N SER A 181 3.41 -4.70 0.60
CA SER A 181 2.48 -3.80 -0.08
C SER A 181 2.25 -4.23 -1.52
N TYR A 182 1.05 -4.03 -2.02
CA TYR A 182 0.74 -4.04 -3.44
C TYR A 182 0.81 -2.62 -4.01
N ALA A 183 1.02 -2.52 -5.32
CA ALA A 183 0.81 -1.29 -6.06
C ALA A 183 0.35 -1.61 -7.48
N SER A 184 -0.46 -0.75 -8.03
CA SER A 184 -0.91 -0.86 -9.40
C SER A 184 -1.12 0.53 -10.03
N LYS A 185 -1.06 0.60 -11.36
CA LYS A 185 -1.27 1.82 -12.13
C LYS A 185 -1.97 1.48 -13.44
N CYS A 186 -3.04 2.21 -13.79
CA CYS A 186 -3.60 2.15 -15.14
C CYS A 186 -2.62 2.75 -16.16
N LEU A 187 -2.49 2.10 -17.31
CA LEU A 187 -1.75 2.63 -18.44
C LEU A 187 -2.52 3.80 -19.07
N SER A 188 -1.80 4.86 -19.42
CA SER A 188 -2.31 5.93 -20.27
C SER A 188 -2.53 5.44 -21.70
N ASP A 189 -3.27 6.20 -22.50
CA ASP A 189 -3.55 5.84 -23.90
C ASP A 189 -2.26 5.73 -24.75
N VAL A 190 -1.19 6.44 -24.36
CA VAL A 190 0.15 6.32 -24.97
C VAL A 190 0.83 5.04 -24.53
N GLU A 191 0.85 4.77 -23.21
CA GLU A 191 1.47 3.57 -22.62
C GLU A 191 0.77 2.28 -23.07
N CYS A 192 -0.55 2.33 -23.35
CA CYS A 192 -1.29 1.18 -23.91
C CYS A 192 -0.75 0.73 -25.29
N ARG A 193 -0.15 1.62 -26.06
CA ARG A 193 0.43 1.34 -27.37
C ARG A 193 1.88 0.80 -27.33
N TYR A 194 2.50 0.78 -26.17
CA TYR A 194 3.82 0.20 -25.98
C TYR A 194 3.80 -1.31 -26.30
N SER A 195 4.91 -1.82 -26.79
CA SER A 195 5.12 -3.26 -26.90
C SER A 195 5.06 -3.94 -25.53
N GLN A 196 4.83 -5.26 -25.50
CA GLN A 196 4.80 -5.97 -24.21
C GLN A 196 6.12 -5.80 -23.44
N THR A 197 7.27 -5.90 -24.10
CA THR A 197 8.58 -5.67 -23.47
C THR A 197 8.71 -4.30 -22.83
N GLU A 198 8.21 -3.25 -23.51
CA GLU A 198 8.25 -1.89 -22.97
C GLU A 198 7.31 -1.72 -21.77
N LYS A 199 6.13 -2.37 -21.79
CA LYS A 199 5.20 -2.35 -20.65
C LYS A 199 5.79 -3.06 -19.43
N GLU A 200 6.42 -4.23 -19.64
CA GLU A 200 7.09 -4.96 -18.57
C GLU A 200 8.26 -4.15 -17.97
N ALA A 201 9.08 -3.52 -18.83
CA ALA A 201 10.13 -2.65 -18.35
C ALA A 201 9.58 -1.45 -17.57
N LEU A 202 8.48 -0.86 -18.06
CA LEU A 202 7.80 0.24 -17.37
C LEU A 202 7.24 -0.22 -16.01
N ALA A 203 6.72 -1.45 -15.91
CA ALA A 203 6.22 -2.02 -14.66
C ALA A 203 7.32 -2.09 -13.59
N LEU A 204 8.52 -2.59 -13.97
CA LEU A 204 9.67 -2.64 -13.06
C LEU A 204 10.10 -1.25 -12.58
N VAL A 205 10.21 -0.28 -13.50
CA VAL A 205 10.59 1.09 -13.15
C VAL A 205 9.57 1.72 -12.19
N ARG A 206 8.28 1.61 -12.53
CA ARG A 206 7.20 2.16 -11.69
C ARG A 206 7.10 1.48 -10.33
N ALA A 207 7.37 0.18 -10.26
CA ALA A 207 7.44 -0.53 -8.99
C ALA A 207 8.58 -0.02 -8.10
N CYS A 208 9.78 0.18 -8.66
CA CYS A 208 10.92 0.77 -7.93
C CYS A 208 10.60 2.18 -7.44
N GLU A 209 10.01 3.04 -8.27
CA GLU A 209 9.59 4.39 -7.88
C GLU A 209 8.56 4.34 -6.73
N ARG A 210 7.55 3.48 -6.86
CA ARG A 210 6.47 3.35 -5.87
C ARG A 210 6.96 2.85 -4.52
N PHE A 211 7.90 1.90 -4.53
CA PHE A 211 8.45 1.31 -3.32
C PHE A 211 9.77 1.94 -2.88
N SER A 212 10.15 3.09 -3.47
CA SER A 212 11.42 3.77 -3.16
C SER A 212 11.65 4.02 -1.68
N VAL A 213 10.61 4.39 -0.93
CA VAL A 213 10.69 4.61 0.52
C VAL A 213 11.18 3.38 1.29
N TYR A 214 10.98 2.18 0.75
CA TYR A 214 11.42 0.92 1.37
C TYR A 214 12.78 0.45 0.90
N VAL A 215 13.13 0.73 -0.37
CA VAL A 215 14.29 0.10 -1.01
C VAL A 215 15.45 1.05 -1.29
N THR A 216 15.29 2.37 -1.06
CA THR A 216 16.38 3.33 -1.26
C THR A 216 17.52 3.06 -0.27
N GLY A 217 18.72 2.81 -0.80
CA GLY A 217 19.89 2.47 0.00
C GLY A 217 20.03 1.00 0.38
N GLU A 218 19.01 0.18 0.08
CA GLU A 218 18.99 -1.25 0.37
C GLU A 218 19.27 -2.09 -0.88
N THR A 219 19.72 -3.32 -0.69
CA THR A 219 19.84 -4.31 -1.76
C THR A 219 18.53 -5.09 -1.86
N PHE A 220 17.96 -5.18 -3.06
CA PHE A 220 16.72 -5.91 -3.30
C PHE A 220 16.76 -6.66 -4.64
N GLU A 221 15.89 -7.63 -4.78
CA GLU A 221 15.70 -8.41 -5.99
C GLU A 221 14.57 -7.83 -6.83
N LEU A 222 14.74 -7.82 -8.14
CA LEU A 222 13.66 -7.59 -9.12
C LEU A 222 13.29 -8.91 -9.76
N GLU A 223 12.00 -9.25 -9.74
CA GLU A 223 11.46 -10.46 -10.34
C GLU A 223 10.47 -10.06 -11.46
N THR A 224 10.68 -10.60 -12.65
CA THR A 224 9.79 -10.49 -13.80
C THR A 224 9.73 -11.83 -14.51
N ASP A 225 8.61 -12.18 -15.11
CA ASP A 225 8.45 -13.37 -15.94
C ASP A 225 8.87 -13.15 -17.40
N HIS A 226 9.20 -11.90 -17.77
CA HIS A 226 9.55 -11.52 -19.13
C HIS A 226 11.03 -11.77 -19.44
N LYS A 227 11.35 -12.98 -19.94
CA LYS A 227 12.72 -13.43 -20.27
C LYS A 227 13.60 -12.44 -21.05
N PRO A 228 13.10 -11.64 -22.03
CA PRO A 228 13.92 -10.63 -22.70
C PRO A 228 14.50 -9.60 -21.74
N LEU A 229 13.79 -9.22 -20.69
CA LEU A 229 14.27 -8.25 -19.69
C LEU A 229 15.40 -8.80 -18.82
N GLU A 230 15.38 -10.09 -18.50
CA GLU A 230 16.49 -10.74 -17.78
C GLU A 230 17.80 -10.55 -18.52
N ARG A 231 17.81 -10.69 -19.86
CA ARG A 231 19.01 -10.50 -20.70
C ARG A 231 19.46 -9.05 -20.77
N ILE A 232 18.52 -8.10 -20.73
CA ILE A 232 18.80 -6.66 -20.75
C ILE A 232 19.42 -6.22 -19.42
N TYR A 233 18.79 -6.61 -18.32
CA TYR A 233 19.22 -6.20 -16.98
C TYR A 233 20.41 -7.00 -16.42
N SER A 234 20.60 -8.26 -16.80
CA SER A 234 21.76 -9.06 -16.37
C SER A 234 23.09 -8.58 -16.96
N ARG A 235 23.07 -7.87 -18.10
CA ARG A 235 24.25 -7.24 -18.70
C ARG A 235 24.61 -5.89 -18.08
N THR A 236 23.65 -5.27 -17.41
CA THR A 236 23.86 -4.02 -16.68
C THR A 236 23.88 -4.37 -15.20
N TYR A 237 25.00 -4.12 -14.52
CA TYR A 237 25.07 -4.24 -13.06
C TYR A 237 23.97 -3.37 -12.48
N VAL A 238 22.84 -3.98 -12.11
CA VAL A 238 21.86 -3.37 -11.21
C VAL A 238 22.41 -3.51 -9.80
N LYS A 239 23.58 -2.92 -9.55
CA LYS A 239 23.92 -2.50 -8.21
C LYS A 239 23.00 -1.33 -7.93
N ALA A 240 22.10 -1.56 -6.97
CA ALA A 240 21.18 -0.61 -6.37
C ALA A 240 21.23 0.78 -7.04
N LEU A 241 20.13 1.20 -7.64
CA LEU A 241 19.95 2.61 -8.00
C LEU A 241 20.17 3.43 -6.72
N ARG A 242 21.42 3.86 -6.49
CA ARG A 242 21.69 4.90 -5.51
C ARG A 242 21.03 6.13 -6.09
N ALA A 243 19.94 6.57 -5.50
CA ALA A 243 19.42 7.89 -5.75
C ALA A 243 20.51 8.89 -5.37
N ASN A 244 20.99 9.64 -6.35
CA ASN A 244 21.75 10.88 -6.12
C ASN A 244 20.78 11.95 -5.64
#